data_53e44d2551ec1d626dee8dc11f6e79ad
#
_entry.id   53e44d2551ec1d626dee8dc11f6e79ad
#
_cell.length_a   1.000
_cell.length_b   1.000
_cell.length_c   1.000
_cell.angle_alpha   90.00
_cell.angle_beta   90.00
_cell.angle_gamma   90.00
#
_symmetry.space_group_name_H-M   'P 1'
#
loop_
_entity.id
_entity.type
_entity.pdbx_description
1 polymer ?
#
loop_
_entity_poly.entity_id
_entity_poly.type
_entity_poly.pdbx_seq_one_letter_code
_entity_poly.pdbx_strand_id
1 'polypeptide(L)'
;MLRVDWRASDLTDNSGMFIRFPALGSSDPANDWKLAVDQGYEIQIDERGINPDTSQAGDPLHQTGAIYRLAPAQQRASRPVGEWNTFEIEARGADIRVTLNGTLVSQLTTEDRKSVV
;
A
#
# COMPACT_ATOMS: atom_id res chain seq x y z
N MET A 1 12.15 -5.96 -8.64
CA MET A 1 11.34 -6.29 -7.44
C MET A 1 11.85 -5.49 -6.25
N LEU A 2 10.94 -4.95 -5.47
CA LEU A 2 11.26 -4.28 -4.22
C LEU A 2 10.88 -5.17 -3.05
N ARG A 3 11.80 -5.39 -2.13
CA ARG A 3 11.56 -6.14 -0.90
C ARG A 3 11.69 -5.21 0.29
N VAL A 4 10.68 -5.19 1.14
CA VAL A 4 10.63 -4.32 2.32
C VAL A 4 10.22 -5.13 3.54
N ASP A 5 11.04 -5.07 4.58
CA ASP A 5 10.67 -5.62 5.88
C ASP A 5 10.09 -4.49 6.74
N TRP A 6 9.00 -4.79 7.42
CA TRP A 6 8.33 -3.83 8.27
C TRP A 6 7.78 -4.49 9.53
N ARG A 7 7.56 -3.69 10.54
CA ARG A 7 6.99 -4.15 11.81
C ARG A 7 6.07 -3.07 12.38
N ALA A 8 4.86 -3.48 12.72
CA ALA A 8 3.95 -2.63 13.48
C ALA A 8 4.19 -2.83 14.97
N SER A 9 4.28 -1.74 15.72
CA SER A 9 4.46 -1.79 17.17
C SER A 9 3.14 -1.79 17.93
N ASP A 10 2.06 -1.39 17.27
CA ASP A 10 0.72 -1.30 17.83
C ASP A 10 -0.32 -1.63 16.78
N LEU A 11 -1.47 -2.20 17.21
CA LEU A 11 -2.56 -2.52 16.30
C LEU A 11 -3.11 -1.28 15.57
N THR A 12 -2.94 -0.11 16.16
CA THR A 12 -3.43 1.16 15.60
C THR A 12 -2.46 1.82 14.63
N ASP A 13 -1.28 1.23 14.41
CA ASP A 13 -0.31 1.79 13.47
C ASP A 13 -0.88 1.80 12.05
N ASN A 14 -0.68 2.92 11.37
CA ASN A 14 -1.12 3.11 9.99
C ASN A 14 0.02 3.74 9.21
N SER A 15 0.45 3.08 8.14
CA SER A 15 1.57 3.50 7.32
C SER A 15 1.40 2.95 5.90
N GLY A 16 2.45 3.05 5.10
CA GLY A 16 2.45 2.49 3.76
C GLY A 16 3.75 2.70 3.04
N MET A 17 3.89 1.99 1.92
CA MET A 17 4.99 2.13 0.99
C MET A 17 4.49 2.75 -0.30
N PHE A 18 5.08 3.84 -0.73
CA PHE A 18 4.72 4.49 -1.99
C PHE A 18 5.67 4.06 -3.10
N ILE A 19 5.09 3.73 -4.24
CA ILE A 19 5.84 3.36 -5.45
C ILE A 19 5.34 4.14 -6.65
N ARG A 20 6.16 4.23 -7.71
CA ARG A 20 5.81 4.83 -9.00
C ARG A 20 5.26 6.24 -8.89
N PHE A 21 5.91 7.09 -8.10
CA PHE A 21 5.58 8.51 -8.05
C PHE A 21 6.70 9.32 -8.74
N PRO A 22 6.41 10.57 -9.18
CA PRO A 22 7.44 11.42 -9.78
C PRO A 22 8.59 11.70 -8.83
N ALA A 23 9.75 12.08 -9.38
CA ALA A 23 10.90 12.45 -8.57
C ALA A 23 10.50 13.55 -7.58
N LEU A 24 10.92 13.37 -6.31
CA LEU A 24 10.72 14.38 -5.27
C LEU A 24 11.83 15.45 -5.37
N GLY A 25 11.75 16.47 -4.52
CA GLY A 25 12.73 17.57 -4.54
C GLY A 25 12.32 18.70 -5.47
N SER A 26 11.01 18.92 -5.59
CA SER A 26 10.47 20.03 -6.35
C SER A 26 10.81 21.38 -5.72
N SER A 27 10.36 22.48 -6.35
CA SER A 27 10.50 23.83 -5.80
C SER A 27 9.75 24.03 -4.47
N ASP A 28 8.91 23.10 -4.08
CA ASP A 28 8.16 23.13 -2.83
C ASP A 28 8.29 21.80 -2.08
N PRO A 29 9.45 21.56 -1.42
CA PRO A 29 9.72 20.30 -0.70
C PRO A 29 8.69 19.98 0.40
N ALA A 30 8.05 20.99 0.97
CA ALA A 30 7.05 20.78 2.01
C ALA A 30 5.80 20.04 1.50
N ASN A 31 5.60 20.02 0.19
CA ASN A 31 4.47 19.34 -0.46
C ASN A 31 4.88 18.08 -1.25
N ASP A 32 6.11 17.62 -1.13
CA ASP A 32 6.59 16.43 -1.86
C ASP A 32 5.75 15.19 -1.53
N TRP A 33 5.26 15.06 -0.30
CA TRP A 33 4.40 13.95 0.08
C TRP A 33 3.11 13.89 -0.74
N LYS A 34 2.61 15.02 -1.22
CA LYS A 34 1.40 15.07 -2.05
C LYS A 34 1.63 14.43 -3.41
N LEU A 35 2.83 14.54 -3.97
CA LEU A 35 3.17 13.89 -5.23
C LEU A 35 3.08 12.38 -5.10
N ALA A 36 3.59 11.82 -4.00
CA ALA A 36 3.51 10.39 -3.76
C ALA A 36 2.06 9.95 -3.58
N VAL A 37 1.26 10.70 -2.81
CA VAL A 37 -0.16 10.37 -2.56
C VAL A 37 -0.99 10.48 -3.84
N ASP A 38 -0.81 11.55 -4.61
CA ASP A 38 -1.69 11.85 -5.76
C ASP A 38 -1.29 11.09 -7.01
N GLN A 39 0.00 10.81 -7.21
CA GLN A 39 0.52 10.27 -8.46
C GLN A 39 1.21 8.91 -8.32
N GLY A 40 1.45 8.46 -7.11
CA GLY A 40 2.02 7.16 -6.83
C GLY A 40 0.96 6.13 -6.45
N TYR A 41 1.46 4.99 -6.01
CA TYR A 41 0.62 3.90 -5.49
C TYR A 41 1.10 3.60 -4.08
N GLU A 42 0.15 3.49 -3.14
CA GLU A 42 0.47 3.15 -1.76
C GLU A 42 0.15 1.70 -1.47
N ILE A 43 1.13 0.97 -0.94
CA ILE A 43 0.91 -0.37 -0.40
C ILE A 43 0.62 -0.19 1.09
N GLN A 44 -0.59 -0.50 1.50
CA GLN A 44 -1.11 -0.17 2.82
C GLN A 44 -0.52 -1.02 3.93
N ILE A 45 -0.30 -0.41 5.09
CA ILE A 45 0.01 -1.08 6.36
C ILE A 45 -1.00 -0.56 7.39
N ASP A 46 -2.08 -1.29 7.56
CA ASP A 46 -3.10 -1.03 8.58
C ASP A 46 -3.80 -2.34 8.91
N GLU A 47 -3.45 -2.91 10.05
CA GLU A 47 -3.98 -4.23 10.44
C GLU A 47 -5.47 -4.19 10.75
N ARG A 48 -6.02 -3.01 11.03
CA ARG A 48 -7.45 -2.86 11.26
C ARG A 48 -8.24 -2.65 9.95
N GLY A 49 -7.58 -2.19 8.89
CA GLY A 49 -8.23 -1.88 7.62
C GLY A 49 -9.31 -0.82 7.77
N ILE A 50 -8.99 0.28 8.45
CA ILE A 50 -9.96 1.35 8.71
C ILE A 50 -10.23 2.16 7.44
N ASN A 51 -11.50 2.21 7.05
CA ASN A 51 -11.95 3.13 6.01
C ASN A 51 -12.14 4.51 6.63
N PRO A 52 -11.35 5.52 6.23
CA PRO A 52 -11.44 6.84 6.85
C PRO A 52 -12.77 7.56 6.61
N ASP A 53 -13.50 7.20 5.56
CA ASP A 53 -14.77 7.84 5.23
C ASP A 53 -15.92 7.32 6.10
N THR A 54 -15.86 6.07 6.55
CA THR A 54 -16.91 5.41 7.32
C THR A 54 -16.49 5.05 8.74
N SER A 55 -15.20 5.10 9.05
CA SER A 55 -14.58 4.66 10.31
C SER A 55 -14.77 3.17 10.58
N GLN A 56 -15.15 2.39 9.58
CA GLN A 56 -15.34 0.95 9.74
C GLN A 56 -14.03 0.20 9.52
N ALA A 57 -13.81 -0.84 10.32
CA ALA A 57 -12.67 -1.73 10.23
C ALA A 57 -12.95 -2.88 9.24
N GLY A 58 -11.86 -3.54 8.81
CA GLY A 58 -11.96 -4.73 7.97
C GLY A 58 -12.26 -4.44 6.50
N ASP A 59 -12.05 -3.21 6.05
CA ASP A 59 -12.23 -2.85 4.64
C ASP A 59 -11.05 -3.38 3.82
N PRO A 60 -11.26 -4.30 2.87
CA PRO A 60 -10.17 -4.86 2.09
C PRO A 60 -9.35 -3.84 1.28
N LEU A 61 -9.94 -2.72 0.89
CA LEU A 61 -9.24 -1.65 0.17
C LEU A 61 -8.35 -0.81 1.08
N HIS A 62 -8.47 -0.98 2.40
CA HIS A 62 -7.70 -0.25 3.41
C HIS A 62 -6.89 -1.19 4.31
N GLN A 63 -6.94 -2.50 4.05
CA GLN A 63 -6.25 -3.53 4.81
C GLN A 63 -4.77 -3.60 4.41
N THR A 64 -3.92 -4.06 5.34
CA THR A 64 -2.51 -4.33 5.06
C THR A 64 -2.34 -5.18 3.81
N GLY A 65 -1.51 -4.72 2.88
CA GLY A 65 -1.25 -5.36 1.61
C GLY A 65 -2.13 -4.86 0.47
N ALA A 66 -3.19 -4.11 0.75
CA ALA A 66 -3.98 -3.46 -0.30
C ALA A 66 -3.11 -2.47 -1.08
N ILE A 67 -3.40 -2.33 -2.38
CA ILE A 67 -2.95 -1.16 -3.12
C ILE A 67 -4.04 -0.11 -2.84
N TYR A 68 -3.73 0.81 -1.96
CA TYR A 68 -4.67 1.64 -1.23
C TYR A 68 -5.77 2.22 -2.12
N ARG A 69 -7.03 1.90 -1.80
CA ARG A 69 -8.25 2.31 -2.50
C ARG A 69 -8.37 1.83 -3.95
N LEU A 70 -7.39 1.10 -4.48
CA LEU A 70 -7.38 0.68 -5.89
C LEU A 70 -7.53 -0.83 -6.07
N ALA A 71 -6.84 -1.61 -5.24
CA ALA A 71 -6.95 -3.07 -5.29
C ALA A 71 -7.01 -3.63 -3.88
N PRO A 72 -8.00 -4.49 -3.57
CA PRO A 72 -8.19 -5.00 -2.23
C PRO A 72 -7.09 -5.99 -1.84
N ALA A 73 -6.81 -6.05 -0.54
CA ALA A 73 -6.10 -7.17 0.04
C ALA A 73 -7.07 -8.36 0.06
N GLN A 74 -6.75 -9.39 -0.72
CA GLN A 74 -7.65 -10.54 -0.90
C GLN A 74 -7.63 -11.49 0.29
N GLN A 75 -6.60 -11.41 1.11
CA GLN A 75 -6.47 -12.22 2.31
C GLN A 75 -5.53 -11.55 3.30
N ARG A 76 -5.64 -11.95 4.55
CA ARG A 76 -4.74 -11.51 5.60
C ARG A 76 -3.55 -12.46 5.65
N ALA A 77 -2.34 -11.91 5.53
CA ALA A 77 -1.11 -12.68 5.57
C ALA A 77 -0.08 -12.07 6.51
N SER A 78 -0.45 -11.06 7.29
CA SER A 78 0.42 -10.44 8.28
C SER A 78 0.67 -11.38 9.45
N ARG A 79 1.89 -11.29 10.00
CA ARG A 79 2.20 -11.88 11.30
C ARG A 79 1.63 -10.98 12.40
N PRO A 80 1.49 -11.50 13.63
CA PRO A 80 1.00 -10.70 14.75
C PRO A 80 1.77 -9.39 14.94
N VAL A 81 1.09 -8.38 15.48
CA VAL A 81 1.72 -7.11 15.83
C VAL A 81 2.97 -7.34 16.69
N GLY A 82 4.05 -6.63 16.37
CA GLY A 82 5.35 -6.80 17.01
C GLY A 82 6.30 -7.74 16.27
N GLU A 83 5.81 -8.53 15.33
CA GLU A 83 6.65 -9.40 14.51
C GLU A 83 6.99 -8.75 13.17
N TRP A 84 8.12 -9.14 12.61
CA TRP A 84 8.54 -8.65 11.29
C TRP A 84 7.72 -9.29 10.18
N ASN A 85 7.34 -8.45 9.21
CA ASN A 85 6.68 -8.84 7.98
C ASN A 85 7.52 -8.44 6.79
N THR A 86 7.34 -9.13 5.67
CA THR A 86 8.04 -8.83 4.43
C THR A 86 7.05 -8.62 3.30
N PHE A 87 7.10 -7.44 2.68
CA PHE A 87 6.50 -7.21 1.37
C PHE A 87 7.51 -7.52 0.28
N GLU A 88 7.05 -8.20 -0.77
CA GLU A 88 7.71 -8.25 -2.05
C GLU A 88 6.77 -7.59 -3.07
N ILE A 89 7.23 -6.50 -3.66
CA ILE A 89 6.43 -5.70 -4.57
C ILE A 89 7.05 -5.79 -5.96
N GLU A 90 6.31 -6.33 -6.90
CA GLU A 90 6.76 -6.45 -8.28
C GLU A 90 5.93 -5.49 -9.14
N ALA A 91 6.64 -4.59 -9.83
CA ALA A 91 6.02 -3.64 -10.75
C ALA A 91 6.63 -3.85 -12.12
N ARG A 92 5.88 -4.48 -13.03
CA ARG A 92 6.29 -4.76 -14.40
C ARG A 92 5.31 -4.15 -15.38
N GLY A 93 5.78 -3.19 -16.19
CA GLY A 93 4.90 -2.51 -17.13
C GLY A 93 3.71 -1.91 -16.39
N ALA A 94 2.50 -2.30 -16.79
CA ALA A 94 1.27 -1.84 -16.17
C ALA A 94 0.86 -2.61 -14.93
N ASP A 95 1.53 -3.73 -14.60
CA ASP A 95 1.11 -4.62 -13.53
C ASP A 95 1.87 -4.36 -12.23
N ILE A 96 1.13 -4.34 -11.13
CA ILE A 96 1.69 -4.29 -9.77
C ILE A 96 1.17 -5.51 -9.00
N ARG A 97 2.09 -6.25 -8.39
CA ARG A 97 1.76 -7.40 -7.53
C ARG A 97 2.39 -7.23 -6.17
N VAL A 98 1.61 -7.48 -5.13
CA VAL A 98 2.07 -7.39 -3.75
C VAL A 98 1.98 -8.76 -3.09
N THR A 99 3.11 -9.24 -2.61
CA THR A 99 3.22 -10.47 -1.84
C THR A 99 3.57 -10.11 -0.39
N LEU A 100 2.85 -10.68 0.54
CA LEU A 100 3.07 -10.48 1.98
C LEU A 100 3.40 -11.82 2.62
N ASN A 101 4.61 -11.91 3.17
CA ASN A 101 5.10 -13.13 3.80
C ASN A 101 4.95 -14.37 2.91
N GLY A 102 5.24 -14.21 1.60
CA GLY A 102 5.17 -15.30 0.64
C GLY A 102 3.79 -15.54 0.02
N THR A 103 2.77 -14.79 0.42
CA THR A 103 1.41 -14.93 -0.09
C THR A 103 1.04 -13.74 -0.96
N LEU A 104 0.58 -13.99 -2.19
CA LEU A 104 0.04 -12.92 -3.05
C LEU A 104 -1.23 -12.37 -2.42
N VAL A 105 -1.24 -11.09 -2.06
CA VAL A 105 -2.38 -10.46 -1.37
C VAL A 105 -3.11 -9.45 -2.22
N SER A 106 -2.45 -8.80 -3.18
CA SER A 106 -3.12 -7.86 -4.08
C SER A 106 -2.41 -7.75 -5.41
N GLN A 107 -3.14 -7.33 -6.43
CA GLN A 107 -2.59 -7.04 -7.75
C GLN A 107 -3.46 -6.01 -8.45
N LEU A 108 -2.84 -5.21 -9.30
CA LEU A 108 -3.49 -4.12 -10.02
C LEU A 108 -2.87 -3.95 -11.39
N THR A 109 -3.72 -3.71 -12.40
CA THR A 109 -3.28 -3.20 -13.69
C THR A 109 -3.39 -1.69 -13.66
N THR A 110 -2.25 -0.99 -13.74
CA THR A 110 -2.21 0.46 -13.54
C THR A 110 -2.95 1.26 -14.62
N GLU A 111 -3.29 0.66 -15.72
CA GLU A 111 -4.13 1.29 -16.75
C GLU A 111 -5.49 1.69 -16.21
N ASP A 112 -6.03 0.95 -15.24
CA ASP A 112 -7.30 1.26 -14.60
C ASP A 112 -7.27 2.62 -13.92
N ARG A 113 -6.12 2.99 -13.33
CA ARG A 113 -5.97 4.29 -12.69
C ARG A 113 -6.00 5.43 -13.70
N LYS A 114 -5.45 5.23 -14.90
CA LYS A 114 -5.44 6.26 -15.94
C LYS A 114 -6.86 6.63 -16.39
N SER A 115 -7.77 5.66 -16.37
CA SER A 115 -9.15 5.89 -16.75
C SER A 115 -9.96 6.64 -15.68
N VAL A 116 -9.45 6.72 -14.46
CA VAL A 116 -10.10 7.38 -13.32
C VAL A 116 -9.70 8.85 -13.22
N VAL A 117 -8.57 9.19 -13.81
CA VAL A 117 -8.05 10.55 -13.83
C VAL A 117 -8.63 11.32 -15.01
#